data_7deb56046c7e2ba7c7bd04fb7f56e191
#
_entry.id   7deb56046c7e2ba7c7bd04fb7f56e191
#
_cell.length_a   1.000
_cell.length_b   1.000
_cell.length_c   1.000
_cell.angle_alpha   90.00
_cell.angle_beta   90.00
_cell.angle_gamma   90.00
#
_symmetry.space_group_name_H-M   'P 1'
#
loop_
_entity.id
_entity.type
_entity.pdbx_description
1 polymer ?
#
loop_
_entity_poly.entity_id
_entity_poly.type
_entity_poly.pdbx_seq_one_letter_code
_entity_poly.pdbx_strand_id
1 'polypeptide(L)'
;VVVAVSKAGGIGVLGAVGYSPEQLKEELDWIDENIGDYPYGVDTVIPQKYEGMDEKDPEQLLESLQRMIPDAHREFVDNLLSENGVPEAPETNGPKGGLLGWTEATAEPQIEEALKHPNVKLIANALGTPPQDMIKKIQDKGVLIGALCGKIKQAVAHKEAGLDFIIAQGGEGGGHTGEIGSIVLWPQIIDAVGELPVLAAGGIGNGRQMAAAMSMGAQGVWCGSLWLAVEEAAAQPAEKDSYLNASSEDTIRSKAWTGKPARM
;
A
#
# COMPACT_ATOMS: atom_id res chain seq x y z
N VAL A 1 -1.61 -9.29 12.24
CA VAL A 1 -1.07 -9.83 10.96
C VAL A 1 0.44 -9.73 10.94
N VAL A 2 1.05 -8.53 11.05
CA VAL A 2 2.50 -8.32 10.92
C VAL A 2 3.31 -9.30 11.80
N VAL A 3 3.04 -9.32 13.10
CA VAL A 3 3.71 -10.20 14.07
C VAL A 3 3.55 -11.69 13.71
N ALA A 4 2.33 -12.10 13.34
CA ALA A 4 2.06 -13.49 13.00
C ALA A 4 2.82 -13.94 11.74
N VAL A 5 2.83 -13.12 10.69
CA VAL A 5 3.56 -13.40 9.45
C VAL A 5 5.07 -13.48 9.68
N SER A 6 5.65 -12.54 10.42
CA SER A 6 7.09 -12.54 10.71
C SER A 6 7.50 -13.75 11.56
N LYS A 7 6.74 -14.09 12.60
CA LYS A 7 6.98 -15.29 13.43
C LYS A 7 6.81 -16.59 12.66
N ALA A 8 6.01 -16.61 11.60
CA ALA A 8 5.85 -17.77 10.71
C ALA A 8 6.99 -17.91 9.68
N GLY A 9 7.98 -17.03 9.67
CA GLY A 9 9.14 -17.06 8.79
C GLY A 9 9.00 -16.24 7.51
N GLY A 10 7.96 -15.42 7.41
CA GLY A 10 7.82 -14.36 6.40
C GLY A 10 8.39 -13.04 6.88
N ILE A 11 8.02 -11.96 6.19
CA ILE A 11 8.23 -10.58 6.64
C ILE A 11 6.85 -9.90 6.63
N GLY A 12 6.31 -9.63 7.81
CA GLY A 12 5.07 -8.87 7.94
C GLY A 12 5.30 -7.41 7.60
N VAL A 13 4.36 -6.76 6.93
CA VAL A 13 4.48 -5.35 6.55
C VAL A 13 3.24 -4.59 7.00
N LEU A 14 3.45 -3.51 7.77
CA LEU A 14 2.39 -2.62 8.22
C LEU A 14 2.12 -1.55 7.17
N GLY A 15 0.86 -1.40 6.72
CA GLY A 15 0.45 -0.28 5.89
C GLY A 15 0.30 0.99 6.73
N ALA A 16 1.15 1.98 6.52
CA ALA A 16 1.19 3.18 7.36
C ALA A 16 0.29 4.34 6.89
N VAL A 17 -0.25 4.26 5.69
CA VAL A 17 -0.95 5.38 5.02
C VAL A 17 -2.11 5.97 5.84
N GLY A 18 -2.79 5.15 6.63
CA GLY A 18 -3.95 5.58 7.45
C GLY A 18 -3.59 6.15 8.83
N TYR A 19 -2.33 6.11 9.24
CA TYR A 19 -1.90 6.51 10.58
C TYR A 19 -1.28 7.91 10.59
N SER A 20 -1.57 8.70 11.64
CA SER A 20 -0.71 9.82 11.99
C SER A 20 0.65 9.29 12.48
N PRO A 21 1.72 10.12 12.51
CA PRO A 21 3.00 9.69 13.07
C PRO A 21 2.91 9.15 14.51
N GLU A 22 2.05 9.75 15.35
CA GLU A 22 1.82 9.34 16.73
C GLU A 22 1.10 7.99 16.80
N GLN A 23 0.06 7.79 15.98
CA GLN A 23 -0.64 6.52 15.87
C GLN A 23 0.26 5.42 15.30
N LEU A 24 1.07 5.75 14.29
CA LEU A 24 2.04 4.83 13.73
C LEU A 24 3.06 4.38 14.79
N LYS A 25 3.52 5.32 15.62
CA LYS A 25 4.41 5.00 16.74
C LYS A 25 3.78 4.00 17.70
N GLU A 26 2.52 4.19 18.10
CA GLU A 26 1.81 3.26 18.99
C GLU A 26 1.73 1.84 18.39
N GLU A 27 1.43 1.74 17.09
CA GLU A 27 1.38 0.45 16.39
C GLU A 27 2.75 -0.22 16.29
N LEU A 28 3.79 0.55 15.99
CA LEU A 28 5.15 0.04 15.87
C LEU A 28 5.74 -0.37 17.24
N ASP A 29 5.48 0.40 18.30
CA ASP A 29 5.84 0.04 19.68
C ASP A 29 5.18 -1.29 20.05
N TRP A 30 3.88 -1.46 19.76
CA TRP A 30 3.18 -2.71 20.02
C TRP A 30 3.76 -3.89 19.20
N ILE A 31 4.14 -3.66 17.95
CA ILE A 31 4.78 -4.68 17.13
C ILE A 31 6.13 -5.08 17.75
N ASP A 32 6.97 -4.12 18.12
CA ASP A 32 8.28 -4.38 18.73
C ASP A 32 8.16 -5.18 20.05
N GLU A 33 7.18 -4.86 20.89
CA GLU A 33 6.91 -5.60 22.13
C GLU A 33 6.50 -7.06 21.89
N ASN A 34 5.88 -7.35 20.75
CA ASN A 34 5.29 -8.66 20.49
C ASN A 34 6.05 -9.50 19.45
N ILE A 35 6.95 -8.92 18.65
CA ILE A 35 7.58 -9.60 17.52
C ILE A 35 8.84 -10.40 17.92
N GLY A 36 9.54 -10.01 19.00
CA GLY A 36 10.85 -10.54 19.36
C GLY A 36 11.93 -10.06 18.39
N ASP A 37 12.82 -10.94 17.96
CA ASP A 37 13.95 -10.61 17.07
C ASP A 37 13.60 -10.74 15.56
N TYR A 38 12.32 -10.95 15.23
CA TYR A 38 11.90 -11.11 13.83
C TYR A 38 11.83 -9.75 13.12
N PRO A 39 12.26 -9.68 11.84
CA PRO A 39 12.16 -8.47 11.05
C PRO A 39 10.72 -8.21 10.59
N TYR A 40 10.41 -6.94 10.36
CA TYR A 40 9.19 -6.52 9.70
C TYR A 40 9.43 -5.31 8.80
N GLY A 41 8.41 -4.90 8.05
CA GLY A 41 8.45 -3.75 7.17
C GLY A 41 7.31 -2.78 7.39
N VAL A 42 7.44 -1.62 6.76
CA VAL A 42 6.42 -0.58 6.72
C VAL A 42 6.14 -0.19 5.26
N ASP A 43 4.87 -0.12 4.88
CA ASP A 43 4.45 0.34 3.56
C ASP A 43 3.88 1.76 3.68
N THR A 44 4.44 2.68 2.91
CA THR A 44 4.07 4.09 2.90
C THR A 44 3.67 4.55 1.51
N VAL A 45 3.14 5.76 1.39
CA VAL A 45 2.91 6.41 0.11
C VAL A 45 3.76 7.66 0.02
N ILE A 46 4.81 7.60 -0.79
CA ILE A 46 5.71 8.72 -1.07
C ILE A 46 5.44 9.17 -2.52
N PRO A 47 4.56 10.14 -2.76
CA PRO A 47 4.21 10.55 -4.11
C PRO A 47 5.32 11.41 -4.71
N GLN A 48 5.64 11.19 -6.00
CA GLN A 48 6.53 12.09 -6.76
C GLN A 48 5.83 13.37 -7.20
N LYS A 49 4.53 13.29 -7.47
CA LYS A 49 3.70 14.40 -7.95
C LYS A 49 2.27 14.24 -7.46
N TYR A 50 1.70 15.30 -6.96
CA TYR A 50 0.27 15.42 -6.64
C TYR A 50 -0.21 16.84 -6.93
N GLU A 51 -1.51 17.00 -7.07
CA GLU A 51 -2.11 18.31 -7.31
C GLU A 51 -1.92 19.19 -6.07
N GLY A 52 -1.46 20.41 -6.29
CA GLY A 52 -1.16 21.35 -5.20
C GLY A 52 0.18 21.09 -4.48
N MET A 53 1.09 20.34 -5.07
CA MET A 53 2.41 20.04 -4.47
C MET A 53 3.24 21.28 -4.12
N ASP A 54 3.00 22.41 -4.79
CA ASP A 54 3.67 23.68 -4.52
C ASP A 54 3.13 24.40 -3.28
N GLU A 55 1.93 24.02 -2.79
CA GLU A 55 1.33 24.58 -1.58
C GLU A 55 1.87 23.86 -0.34
N LYS A 56 2.53 24.61 0.54
CA LYS A 56 3.17 24.07 1.75
C LYS A 56 2.27 24.14 2.99
N ASP A 57 1.21 24.97 2.93
CA ASP A 57 0.26 25.05 4.01
C ASP A 57 -0.82 23.96 3.85
N PRO A 58 -0.90 22.98 4.77
CA PRO A 58 -1.87 21.90 4.68
C PRO A 58 -3.33 22.35 4.66
N GLU A 59 -3.66 23.44 5.34
CA GLU A 59 -5.04 23.97 5.37
C GLU A 59 -5.40 24.57 4.00
N GLN A 60 -4.51 25.35 3.41
CA GLN A 60 -4.70 25.95 2.09
C GLN A 60 -4.72 24.86 0.98
N LEU A 61 -3.86 23.85 1.10
CA LEU A 61 -3.88 22.71 0.19
C LEU A 61 -5.22 21.97 0.28
N LEU A 62 -5.71 21.69 1.48
CA LEU A 62 -6.99 21.01 1.68
C LEU A 62 -8.16 21.81 1.10
N GLU A 63 -8.21 23.12 1.36
CA GLU A 63 -9.23 23.98 0.79
C GLU A 63 -9.18 24.02 -0.75
N SER A 64 -7.97 24.09 -1.31
CA SER A 64 -7.78 24.06 -2.76
C SER A 64 -8.30 22.75 -3.36
N LEU A 65 -7.92 21.60 -2.80
CA LEU A 65 -8.38 20.29 -3.25
C LEU A 65 -9.90 20.14 -3.11
N GLN A 66 -10.49 20.61 -2.03
CA GLN A 66 -11.94 20.59 -1.84
C GLN A 66 -12.69 21.42 -2.87
N ARG A 67 -12.17 22.59 -3.26
CA ARG A 67 -12.76 23.44 -4.30
C ARG A 67 -12.70 22.80 -5.70
N MET A 68 -11.76 21.87 -5.92
CA MET A 68 -11.64 21.15 -7.20
C MET A 68 -12.68 20.03 -7.36
N ILE A 69 -13.39 19.64 -6.30
CA ILE A 69 -14.45 18.62 -6.38
C ILE A 69 -15.69 19.28 -7.01
N PRO A 70 -16.14 18.82 -8.19
CA PRO A 70 -17.33 19.38 -8.85
C PRO A 70 -18.58 19.24 -7.99
N ASP A 71 -19.44 20.26 -7.97
CA ASP A 71 -20.70 20.24 -7.21
C ASP A 71 -21.58 19.03 -7.59
N ALA A 72 -21.64 18.70 -8.87
CA ALA A 72 -22.38 17.52 -9.34
C ALA A 72 -21.92 16.19 -8.71
N HIS A 73 -20.65 16.09 -8.30
CA HIS A 73 -20.16 14.91 -7.58
C HIS A 73 -20.64 14.90 -6.12
N ARG A 74 -20.68 16.05 -5.48
CA ARG A 74 -21.22 16.21 -4.12
C ARG A 74 -22.70 15.88 -4.10
N GLU A 75 -23.48 16.51 -4.97
CA GLU A 75 -24.91 16.24 -5.12
C GLU A 75 -25.21 14.76 -5.41
N PHE A 76 -24.42 14.12 -6.25
CA PHE A 76 -24.55 12.68 -6.52
C PHE A 76 -24.37 11.84 -5.27
N VAL A 77 -23.32 12.12 -4.48
CA VAL A 77 -23.04 11.37 -3.24
C VAL A 77 -24.13 11.62 -2.22
N ASP A 78 -24.54 12.87 -2.01
CA ASP A 78 -25.56 13.24 -1.04
C ASP A 78 -26.92 12.56 -1.39
N ASN A 79 -27.29 12.56 -2.66
CA ASN A 79 -28.51 11.87 -3.13
C ASN A 79 -28.41 10.35 -2.91
N LEU A 80 -27.26 9.74 -3.26
CA LEU A 80 -27.04 8.30 -3.09
C LEU A 80 -27.13 7.88 -1.62
N LEU A 81 -26.51 8.64 -0.72
CA LEU A 81 -26.57 8.36 0.72
C LEU A 81 -28.00 8.52 1.25
N SER A 82 -28.69 9.58 0.84
CA SER A 82 -30.07 9.85 1.24
C SER A 82 -31.05 8.77 0.74
N GLU A 83 -30.94 8.37 -0.53
CA GLU A 83 -31.78 7.32 -1.14
C GLU A 83 -31.62 5.96 -0.47
N ASN A 84 -30.43 5.69 0.06
CA ASN A 84 -30.15 4.43 0.76
C ASN A 84 -30.30 4.53 2.28
N GLY A 85 -30.79 5.66 2.80
CA GLY A 85 -31.03 5.84 4.23
C GLY A 85 -29.74 5.75 5.08
N VAL A 86 -28.59 6.09 4.51
CA VAL A 86 -27.32 6.08 5.23
C VAL A 86 -27.32 7.27 6.19
N PRO A 87 -27.16 7.04 7.51
CA PRO A 87 -27.10 8.12 8.48
C PRO A 87 -25.83 8.94 8.29
N GLU A 88 -25.87 10.21 8.70
CA GLU A 88 -24.67 11.02 8.80
C GLU A 88 -23.61 10.30 9.64
N ALA A 89 -22.38 10.27 9.14
CA ALA A 89 -21.28 9.69 9.89
C ALA A 89 -21.09 10.47 11.20
N PRO A 90 -20.96 9.79 12.35
CA PRO A 90 -20.64 10.48 13.59
C PRO A 90 -19.32 11.23 13.42
N GLU A 91 -19.20 12.41 14.05
CA GLU A 91 -17.91 13.09 14.14
C GLU A 91 -16.91 12.14 14.82
N THR A 92 -16.11 11.48 14.03
CA THR A 92 -15.07 10.58 14.55
C THR A 92 -13.79 11.38 14.72
N ASN A 93 -13.10 11.12 15.82
CA ASN A 93 -11.67 11.44 15.97
C ASN A 93 -10.81 10.50 15.11
N GLY A 94 -11.35 10.04 13.98
CA GLY A 94 -10.64 9.19 13.04
C GLY A 94 -9.37 9.87 12.53
N PRO A 95 -8.48 9.12 11.86
CA PRO A 95 -7.25 9.68 11.37
C PRO A 95 -7.54 10.95 10.57
N LYS A 96 -7.05 12.09 11.07
CA LYS A 96 -7.21 13.41 10.41
C LYS A 96 -6.46 13.47 9.08
N GLY A 97 -6.04 12.32 8.54
CA GLY A 97 -5.31 12.18 7.31
C GLY A 97 -6.11 12.52 6.04
N GLY A 98 -7.42 12.32 6.05
CA GLY A 98 -8.33 12.69 4.97
C GLY A 98 -7.70 12.70 3.56
N LEU A 99 -7.92 13.77 2.82
CA LEU A 99 -7.36 13.99 1.48
C LEU A 99 -5.83 14.18 1.47
N LEU A 100 -5.18 14.42 2.62
CA LEU A 100 -3.75 14.72 2.72
C LEU A 100 -2.91 13.55 3.23
N GLY A 101 -3.52 12.42 3.59
CA GLY A 101 -2.82 11.26 4.17
C GLY A 101 -1.81 10.56 3.24
N TRP A 102 -1.67 11.05 2.00
CA TRP A 102 -0.77 10.50 0.98
C TRP A 102 0.20 11.55 0.40
N THR A 103 0.46 12.62 1.12
CA THR A 103 1.41 13.67 0.71
C THR A 103 2.82 13.39 1.25
N GLU A 104 3.84 14.05 0.66
CA GLU A 104 5.21 13.98 1.18
C GLU A 104 5.28 14.45 2.63
N ALA A 105 4.53 15.48 3.00
CA ALA A 105 4.44 16.01 4.36
C ALA A 105 3.91 14.99 5.38
N THR A 106 3.16 13.99 4.94
CA THR A 106 2.71 12.87 5.78
C THR A 106 3.67 11.69 5.75
N ALA A 107 4.22 11.38 4.58
CA ALA A 107 5.10 10.24 4.38
C ALA A 107 6.46 10.40 5.11
N GLU A 108 7.05 11.59 5.09
CA GLU A 108 8.35 11.81 5.71
C GLU A 108 8.35 11.56 7.23
N PRO A 109 7.42 12.13 8.03
CA PRO A 109 7.33 11.81 9.46
C PRO A 109 7.04 10.33 9.75
N GLN A 110 6.23 9.65 8.92
CA GLN A 110 5.98 8.21 9.05
C GLN A 110 7.25 7.39 8.84
N ILE A 111 8.07 7.75 7.85
CA ILE A 111 9.35 7.09 7.59
C ILE A 111 10.33 7.37 8.72
N GLU A 112 10.40 8.60 9.20
CA GLU A 112 11.26 8.96 10.34
C GLU A 112 10.89 8.18 11.59
N GLU A 113 9.60 7.96 11.85
CA GLU A 113 9.16 7.12 12.95
C GLU A 113 9.58 5.67 12.71
N ALA A 114 9.26 5.09 11.55
CA ALA A 114 9.61 3.71 11.22
C ALA A 114 11.11 3.42 11.36
N LEU A 115 11.98 4.36 10.98
CA LEU A 115 13.43 4.21 11.07
C LEU A 115 14.01 4.26 12.50
N LYS A 116 13.20 4.57 13.51
CA LYS A 116 13.59 4.48 14.94
C LYS A 116 13.45 3.06 15.49
N HIS A 117 12.66 2.21 14.83
CA HIS A 117 12.35 0.87 15.28
C HIS A 117 13.38 -0.15 14.76
N PRO A 118 14.10 -0.86 15.65
CA PRO A 118 15.28 -1.65 15.26
C PRO A 118 14.95 -2.87 14.40
N ASN A 119 13.72 -3.38 14.51
CA ASN A 119 13.25 -4.54 13.74
C ASN A 119 12.64 -4.18 12.39
N VAL A 120 12.48 -2.90 12.05
CA VAL A 120 12.14 -2.46 10.71
C VAL A 120 13.34 -2.69 9.78
N LYS A 121 13.19 -3.56 8.79
CA LYS A 121 14.24 -3.96 7.84
C LYS A 121 13.92 -3.63 6.40
N LEU A 122 12.66 -3.28 6.10
CA LEU A 122 12.28 -2.81 4.79
C LEU A 122 11.21 -1.71 4.87
N ILE A 123 11.26 -0.81 3.90
CA ILE A 123 10.19 0.14 3.60
C ILE A 123 9.74 -0.11 2.15
N ALA A 124 8.43 -0.14 1.94
CA ALA A 124 7.83 -0.22 0.62
C ALA A 124 7.14 1.10 0.29
N ASN A 125 7.19 1.51 -0.97
CA ASN A 125 6.40 2.63 -1.48
C ASN A 125 5.30 2.15 -2.41
N ALA A 126 4.06 2.43 -2.07
CA ALA A 126 2.91 2.01 -2.87
C ALA A 126 2.68 2.88 -4.13
N LEU A 127 3.30 4.04 -4.27
CA LEU A 127 2.99 4.99 -5.34
C LEU A 127 4.23 5.60 -6.02
N GLY A 128 4.67 4.94 -7.11
CA GLY A 128 5.77 5.44 -7.95
C GLY A 128 7.16 5.26 -7.34
N THR A 129 8.16 5.89 -7.96
CA THR A 129 9.54 5.87 -7.48
C THR A 129 9.71 6.93 -6.39
N PRO A 130 10.21 6.60 -5.20
CA PRO A 130 10.47 7.60 -4.16
C PRO A 130 11.52 8.64 -4.60
N PRO A 131 11.52 9.85 -4.01
CA PRO A 131 12.59 10.83 -4.19
C PRO A 131 13.96 10.26 -3.79
N GLN A 132 15.04 10.72 -4.46
CA GLN A 132 16.39 10.17 -4.29
C GLN A 132 16.97 10.39 -2.89
N ASP A 133 16.67 11.51 -2.28
CA ASP A 133 17.08 11.85 -0.91
C ASP A 133 16.40 10.94 0.12
N MET A 134 15.14 10.58 -0.12
CA MET A 134 14.41 9.64 0.74
C MET A 134 14.95 8.21 0.60
N ILE A 135 15.25 7.76 -0.63
CA ILE A 135 15.90 6.47 -0.87
C ILE A 135 17.20 6.40 -0.07
N LYS A 136 18.04 7.42 -0.22
CA LYS A 136 19.31 7.49 0.49
C LYS A 136 19.15 7.53 2.02
N LYS A 137 18.19 8.31 2.54
CA LYS A 137 17.89 8.42 3.97
C LYS A 137 17.55 7.04 4.58
N ILE A 138 16.78 6.24 3.86
CA ILE A 138 16.38 4.89 4.30
C ILE A 138 17.57 3.91 4.22
N GLN A 139 18.29 3.90 3.10
CA GLN A 139 19.45 3.02 2.90
C GLN A 139 20.61 3.32 3.84
N ASP A 140 20.87 4.60 4.17
CA ASP A 140 21.89 5.02 5.14
C ASP A 140 21.60 4.47 6.56
N LYS A 141 20.38 4.05 6.84
CA LYS A 141 19.97 3.35 8.09
C LYS A 141 20.09 1.84 8.00
N GLY A 142 20.53 1.29 6.89
CA GLY A 142 20.61 -0.15 6.66
C GLY A 142 19.25 -0.82 6.47
N VAL A 143 18.22 -0.05 6.08
CA VAL A 143 16.87 -0.51 5.78
C VAL A 143 16.70 -0.59 4.27
N LEU A 144 16.13 -1.69 3.78
CA LEU A 144 15.87 -1.89 2.35
C LEU A 144 14.67 -1.06 1.91
N ILE A 145 14.73 -0.51 0.70
CA ILE A 145 13.62 0.21 0.10
C ILE A 145 13.22 -0.40 -1.24
N GLY A 146 11.92 -0.65 -1.42
CA GLY A 146 11.33 -1.11 -2.66
C GLY A 146 10.07 -0.34 -3.02
N ALA A 147 9.55 -0.58 -4.22
CA ALA A 147 8.33 0.08 -4.66
C ALA A 147 7.45 -0.82 -5.52
N LEU A 148 6.13 -0.56 -5.47
CA LEU A 148 5.15 -1.24 -6.30
C LEU A 148 5.19 -0.70 -7.73
N CYS A 149 5.05 -1.62 -8.68
CA CYS A 149 4.89 -1.28 -10.08
C CYS A 149 3.93 -2.23 -10.80
N GLY A 150 3.18 -1.70 -11.75
CA GLY A 150 2.27 -2.45 -12.62
C GLY A 150 2.67 -2.38 -14.10
N LYS A 151 3.86 -1.87 -14.41
CA LYS A 151 4.39 -1.72 -15.79
C LYS A 151 5.90 -1.81 -15.80
N ILE A 152 6.47 -2.37 -16.88
CA ILE A 152 7.92 -2.50 -17.08
C ILE A 152 8.65 -1.16 -16.90
N LYS A 153 8.15 -0.09 -17.51
CA LYS A 153 8.79 1.24 -17.42
C LYS A 153 8.91 1.76 -15.98
N GLN A 154 7.99 1.39 -15.11
CA GLN A 154 8.04 1.76 -13.69
C GLN A 154 9.14 0.96 -12.98
N ALA A 155 9.21 -0.36 -13.23
CA ALA A 155 10.24 -1.20 -12.67
C ALA A 155 11.65 -0.75 -13.09
N VAL A 156 11.83 -0.38 -14.35
CA VAL A 156 13.11 0.17 -14.84
C VAL A 156 13.45 1.48 -14.15
N ALA A 157 12.49 2.39 -13.98
CA ALA A 157 12.71 3.64 -13.26
C ALA A 157 13.07 3.41 -11.79
N HIS A 158 12.46 2.42 -11.13
CA HIS A 158 12.80 2.01 -9.76
C HIS A 158 14.24 1.49 -9.67
N LYS A 159 14.65 0.63 -10.62
CA LYS A 159 16.03 0.14 -10.73
C LYS A 159 17.03 1.28 -10.92
N GLU A 160 16.74 2.18 -11.86
CA GLU A 160 17.60 3.35 -12.15
C GLU A 160 17.75 4.30 -10.96
N ALA A 161 16.70 4.40 -10.14
CA ALA A 161 16.72 5.17 -8.90
C ALA A 161 17.49 4.47 -7.76
N GLY A 162 17.89 3.22 -7.93
CA GLY A 162 18.69 2.47 -6.95
C GLY A 162 17.88 1.84 -5.82
N LEU A 163 16.62 1.44 -6.07
CA LEU A 163 15.86 0.66 -5.11
C LEU A 163 16.45 -0.74 -4.92
N ASP A 164 16.27 -1.31 -3.74
CA ASP A 164 16.83 -2.61 -3.35
C ASP A 164 15.98 -3.79 -3.83
N PHE A 165 14.69 -3.59 -4.09
CA PHE A 165 13.77 -4.61 -4.61
C PHE A 165 12.56 -3.98 -5.32
N ILE A 166 11.88 -4.79 -6.12
CA ILE A 166 10.66 -4.42 -6.86
C ILE A 166 9.48 -5.26 -6.36
N ILE A 167 8.29 -4.65 -6.26
CA ILE A 167 7.03 -5.35 -6.04
C ILE A 167 6.23 -5.28 -7.34
N ALA A 168 6.23 -6.38 -8.11
CA ALA A 168 5.54 -6.47 -9.40
C ALA A 168 4.06 -6.85 -9.19
N GLN A 169 3.17 -5.86 -9.18
CA GLN A 169 1.76 -6.05 -8.90
C GLN A 169 0.94 -6.19 -10.18
N GLY A 170 0.44 -7.38 -10.44
CA GLY A 170 -0.48 -7.65 -11.55
C GLY A 170 -1.91 -7.19 -11.30
N GLY A 171 -2.71 -7.19 -12.36
CA GLY A 171 -4.10 -6.72 -12.37
C GLY A 171 -5.09 -7.53 -11.52
N GLU A 172 -4.68 -8.69 -11.02
CA GLU A 172 -5.46 -9.54 -10.10
C GLU A 172 -5.31 -9.12 -8.63
N GLY A 173 -4.42 -8.16 -8.32
CA GLY A 173 -4.30 -7.63 -6.96
C GLY A 173 -5.56 -6.93 -6.49
N GLY A 174 -5.87 -7.02 -5.19
CA GLY A 174 -6.91 -6.21 -4.56
C GLY A 174 -6.45 -4.75 -4.40
N GLY A 175 -7.40 -3.83 -4.32
CA GLY A 175 -7.11 -2.40 -4.28
C GLY A 175 -6.66 -1.85 -5.63
N HIS A 176 -5.89 -0.76 -5.61
CA HIS A 176 -5.40 -0.11 -6.83
C HIS A 176 -4.44 -1.02 -7.61
N THR A 177 -4.71 -1.23 -8.89
CA THR A 177 -3.92 -2.13 -9.74
C THR A 177 -3.61 -1.52 -11.10
N GLY A 178 -2.55 -2.05 -11.74
CA GLY A 178 -2.31 -1.90 -13.18
C GLY A 178 -3.32 -2.71 -14.01
N GLU A 179 -3.08 -2.78 -15.32
CA GLU A 179 -3.96 -3.48 -16.28
C GLU A 179 -3.39 -4.81 -16.75
N ILE A 180 -2.09 -5.02 -16.56
CA ILE A 180 -1.40 -6.22 -17.04
C ILE A 180 -1.61 -7.33 -16.01
N GLY A 181 -2.07 -8.49 -16.46
CA GLY A 181 -2.23 -9.66 -15.61
C GLY A 181 -0.91 -10.18 -15.06
N SER A 182 -0.95 -10.76 -13.87
CA SER A 182 0.21 -11.20 -13.09
C SER A 182 1.13 -12.13 -13.87
N ILE A 183 0.59 -13.14 -14.52
CA ILE A 183 1.37 -14.14 -15.28
C ILE A 183 2.12 -13.53 -16.49
N VAL A 184 1.63 -12.40 -17.02
CA VAL A 184 2.29 -11.67 -18.12
C VAL A 184 3.31 -10.67 -17.56
N LEU A 185 2.94 -9.97 -16.47
CA LEU A 185 3.73 -8.87 -15.91
C LEU A 185 5.03 -9.37 -15.25
N TRP A 186 4.93 -10.43 -14.43
CA TRP A 186 6.07 -10.87 -13.62
C TRP A 186 7.31 -11.22 -14.44
N PRO A 187 7.26 -12.13 -15.43
CA PRO A 187 8.45 -12.45 -16.22
C PRO A 187 9.00 -11.24 -16.98
N GLN A 188 8.13 -10.38 -17.50
CA GLN A 188 8.56 -9.17 -18.21
C GLN A 188 9.34 -8.20 -17.32
N ILE A 189 8.91 -8.02 -16.06
CA ILE A 189 9.61 -7.18 -15.10
C ILE A 189 10.92 -7.82 -14.69
N ILE A 190 10.92 -9.11 -14.36
CA ILE A 190 12.11 -9.86 -13.95
C ILE A 190 13.19 -9.74 -15.03
N ASP A 191 12.84 -10.00 -16.28
CA ASP A 191 13.78 -9.88 -17.40
C ASP A 191 14.31 -8.45 -17.58
N ALA A 192 13.46 -7.44 -17.37
CA ALA A 192 13.84 -6.03 -17.55
C ALA A 192 14.76 -5.51 -16.44
N VAL A 193 14.59 -5.98 -15.20
CA VAL A 193 15.39 -5.51 -14.07
C VAL A 193 16.62 -6.38 -13.77
N GLY A 194 16.67 -7.61 -14.32
CA GLY A 194 17.82 -8.51 -14.21
C GLY A 194 18.01 -9.00 -12.77
N GLU A 195 19.18 -8.73 -12.18
CA GLU A 195 19.54 -9.23 -10.84
C GLU A 195 18.81 -8.56 -9.67
N LEU A 196 18.08 -7.46 -9.92
CA LEU A 196 17.34 -6.78 -8.87
C LEU A 196 16.19 -7.68 -8.38
N PRO A 197 16.08 -7.96 -7.06
CA PRO A 197 15.04 -8.83 -6.53
C PRO A 197 13.62 -8.35 -6.88
N VAL A 198 12.78 -9.27 -7.34
CA VAL A 198 11.37 -9.03 -7.66
C VAL A 198 10.47 -9.88 -6.77
N LEU A 199 9.59 -9.23 -6.04
CA LEU A 199 8.51 -9.86 -5.30
C LEU A 199 7.24 -9.83 -6.16
N ALA A 200 6.71 -11.00 -6.48
CA ALA A 200 5.49 -11.13 -7.26
C ALA A 200 4.26 -10.80 -6.40
N ALA A 201 3.39 -9.93 -6.90
CA ALA A 201 2.16 -9.51 -6.24
C ALA A 201 0.96 -9.58 -7.19
N GLY A 202 -0.23 -9.77 -6.62
CA GLY A 202 -1.48 -9.83 -7.38
C GLY A 202 -2.00 -11.25 -7.59
N GLY A 203 -3.12 -11.56 -6.92
CA GLY A 203 -3.82 -12.83 -7.05
C GLY A 203 -3.17 -14.03 -6.35
N ILE A 204 -2.21 -13.83 -5.47
CA ILE A 204 -1.52 -14.90 -4.72
C ILE A 204 -2.24 -15.12 -3.39
N GLY A 205 -2.89 -16.27 -3.25
CA GLY A 205 -3.64 -16.65 -2.06
C GLY A 205 -3.22 -18.01 -1.47
N ASN A 206 -2.26 -18.73 -2.10
CA ASN A 206 -1.81 -20.03 -1.59
C ASN A 206 -0.40 -20.38 -2.10
N GLY A 207 0.19 -21.43 -1.49
CA GLY A 207 1.55 -21.86 -1.81
C GLY A 207 1.76 -22.36 -3.24
N ARG A 208 0.71 -22.84 -3.94
CA ARG A 208 0.82 -23.26 -5.35
C ARG A 208 1.07 -22.04 -6.24
N GLN A 209 0.40 -20.93 -5.99
CA GLN A 209 0.59 -19.68 -6.72
C GLN A 209 1.96 -19.07 -6.39
N MET A 210 2.40 -19.16 -5.13
CA MET A 210 3.76 -18.77 -4.74
C MET A 210 4.81 -19.57 -5.50
N ALA A 211 4.68 -20.89 -5.57
CA ALA A 211 5.59 -21.76 -6.33
C ALA A 211 5.60 -21.41 -7.82
N ALA A 212 4.44 -21.09 -8.40
CA ALA A 212 4.32 -20.65 -9.78
C ALA A 212 5.07 -19.32 -10.02
N ALA A 213 4.89 -18.33 -9.16
CA ALA A 213 5.61 -17.05 -9.25
C ALA A 213 7.13 -17.23 -9.15
N MET A 214 7.60 -18.07 -8.22
CA MET A 214 9.02 -18.39 -8.09
C MET A 214 9.56 -19.14 -9.30
N SER A 215 8.77 -20.03 -9.91
CA SER A 215 9.14 -20.73 -11.15
C SER A 215 9.27 -19.79 -12.35
N MET A 216 8.63 -18.63 -12.31
CA MET A 216 8.78 -17.56 -13.29
C MET A 216 9.96 -16.62 -13.00
N GLY A 217 10.75 -16.88 -11.94
CA GLY A 217 11.94 -16.13 -11.60
C GLY A 217 11.80 -15.12 -10.47
N ALA A 218 10.63 -15.00 -9.84
CA ALA A 218 10.47 -14.15 -8.67
C ALA A 218 11.26 -14.69 -7.46
N GLN A 219 11.87 -13.82 -6.66
CA GLN A 219 12.60 -14.20 -5.46
C GLN A 219 11.69 -14.39 -4.24
N GLY A 220 10.44 -13.95 -4.34
CA GLY A 220 9.42 -14.10 -3.31
C GLY A 220 8.08 -13.57 -3.78
N VAL A 221 7.14 -13.47 -2.84
CA VAL A 221 5.79 -12.96 -3.11
C VAL A 221 5.41 -11.86 -2.13
N TRP A 222 4.51 -10.98 -2.58
CA TRP A 222 3.93 -9.93 -1.78
C TRP A 222 2.41 -10.12 -1.77
N CYS A 223 1.86 -10.43 -0.61
CA CYS A 223 0.47 -10.80 -0.43
C CYS A 223 -0.28 -9.77 0.42
N GLY A 224 -1.43 -9.32 -0.05
CA GLY A 224 -2.30 -8.36 0.64
C GLY A 224 -3.66 -8.95 0.98
N SER A 225 -4.50 -9.18 -0.03
CA SER A 225 -5.93 -9.50 0.15
C SER A 225 -6.20 -10.75 1.00
N LEU A 226 -5.33 -11.75 0.95
CA LEU A 226 -5.50 -12.96 1.75
C LEU A 226 -5.48 -12.70 3.27
N TRP A 227 -4.86 -11.60 3.69
CA TRP A 227 -4.77 -11.23 5.10
C TRP A 227 -6.00 -10.49 5.64
N LEU A 228 -6.94 -10.07 4.76
CA LEU A 228 -8.11 -9.30 5.19
C LEU A 228 -9.10 -10.11 6.01
N ALA A 229 -9.21 -11.41 5.73
CA ALA A 229 -10.17 -12.30 6.39
C ALA A 229 -9.59 -13.12 7.56
N VAL A 230 -8.28 -12.97 7.87
CA VAL A 230 -7.67 -13.70 8.98
C VAL A 230 -8.08 -13.12 10.35
N GLU A 231 -7.95 -13.94 11.39
CA GLU A 231 -8.34 -13.54 12.75
C GLU A 231 -7.58 -12.29 13.22
N GLU A 232 -6.31 -12.20 12.90
CA GLU A 232 -5.42 -11.11 13.28
C GLU A 232 -5.64 -9.80 12.51
N ALA A 233 -6.48 -9.79 11.47
CA ALA A 233 -6.80 -8.56 10.76
C ALA A 233 -7.73 -7.66 11.58
N ALA A 234 -7.47 -6.36 11.54
CA ALA A 234 -8.29 -5.35 12.20
C ALA A 234 -9.62 -5.04 11.48
N ALA A 235 -9.91 -5.70 10.36
CA ALA A 235 -11.16 -5.53 9.62
C ALA A 235 -12.38 -5.85 10.48
N GLN A 236 -13.46 -5.11 10.26
CA GLN A 236 -14.73 -5.32 10.99
C GLN A 236 -15.32 -6.71 10.66
N PRO A 237 -16.08 -7.32 11.58
CA PRO A 237 -16.68 -8.64 11.36
C PRO A 237 -17.49 -8.74 10.06
N ALA A 238 -18.30 -7.73 9.74
CA ALA A 238 -19.09 -7.69 8.52
C ALA A 238 -18.24 -7.64 7.24
N GLU A 239 -17.08 -6.97 7.29
CA GLU A 239 -16.13 -6.95 6.18
C GLU A 239 -15.48 -8.32 6.00
N LYS A 240 -15.04 -8.96 7.10
CA LYS A 240 -14.49 -10.32 7.05
C LYS A 240 -15.49 -11.32 6.50
N ASP A 241 -16.76 -11.24 6.93
CA ASP A 241 -17.83 -12.08 6.41
C ASP A 241 -18.04 -11.88 4.90
N SER A 242 -17.96 -10.63 4.41
CA SER A 242 -18.03 -10.33 2.98
C SER A 242 -16.89 -10.98 2.21
N TYR A 243 -15.66 -10.88 2.69
CA TYR A 243 -14.49 -11.51 2.05
C TYR A 243 -14.56 -13.03 2.06
N LEU A 244 -15.03 -13.63 3.16
CA LEU A 244 -15.13 -15.09 3.28
C LEU A 244 -16.25 -15.70 2.42
N ASN A 245 -17.31 -14.92 2.15
CA ASN A 245 -18.43 -15.35 1.32
C ASN A 245 -18.25 -15.05 -0.16
N ALA A 246 -17.31 -14.17 -0.52
CA ALA A 246 -17.03 -13.82 -1.91
C ALA A 246 -16.20 -14.89 -2.63
N SER A 247 -16.50 -15.08 -3.89
CA SER A 247 -15.72 -15.88 -4.84
C SER A 247 -14.94 -14.97 -5.80
N SER A 248 -14.09 -15.55 -6.62
CA SER A 248 -13.37 -14.79 -7.66
C SER A 248 -14.31 -14.16 -8.70
N GLU A 249 -15.53 -14.70 -8.87
CA GLU A 249 -16.53 -14.18 -9.80
C GLU A 249 -17.24 -12.93 -9.27
N ASP A 250 -17.22 -12.71 -7.95
CA ASP A 250 -17.85 -11.57 -7.30
C ASP A 250 -16.96 -10.32 -7.32
N THR A 251 -15.69 -10.48 -7.69
CA THR A 251 -14.77 -9.33 -7.75
C THR A 251 -14.96 -8.51 -9.01
N ILE A 252 -14.97 -7.20 -8.86
CA ILE A 252 -15.01 -6.26 -9.98
C ILE A 252 -13.77 -5.37 -10.01
N ARG A 253 -13.43 -4.90 -11.21
CA ARG A 253 -12.43 -3.87 -11.40
C ARG A 253 -13.10 -2.59 -11.86
N SER A 254 -13.04 -1.55 -11.04
CA SER A 254 -13.79 -0.31 -11.24
C SER A 254 -12.94 0.91 -10.94
N LYS A 255 -13.35 2.08 -11.45
CA LYS A 255 -12.83 3.39 -11.07
C LYS A 255 -13.78 4.14 -10.12
N ALA A 256 -14.89 3.52 -9.72
CA ALA A 256 -15.94 4.18 -8.97
C ALA A 256 -15.47 4.64 -7.56
N TRP A 257 -14.49 3.95 -6.98
CA TRP A 257 -14.06 4.24 -5.62
C TRP A 257 -13.17 5.50 -5.51
N THR A 258 -12.12 5.58 -6.33
CA THR A 258 -11.10 6.65 -6.18
C THR A 258 -10.77 7.35 -7.51
N GLY A 259 -11.50 7.08 -8.58
CA GLY A 259 -11.17 7.55 -9.93
C GLY A 259 -9.99 6.80 -10.59
N LYS A 260 -9.29 5.94 -9.86
CA LYS A 260 -8.22 5.06 -10.36
C LYS A 260 -8.72 3.62 -10.42
N PRO A 261 -8.20 2.79 -11.35
CA PRO A 261 -8.59 1.38 -11.41
C PRO A 261 -8.25 0.67 -10.11
N ALA A 262 -9.26 0.06 -9.51
CA ALA A 262 -9.11 -0.76 -8.31
C ALA A 262 -9.94 -2.03 -8.45
N ARG A 263 -9.48 -3.14 -7.86
CA ARG A 263 -10.23 -4.39 -7.72
C ARG A 263 -10.85 -4.45 -6.33
N MET A 264 -12.14 -4.63 -6.30
CA MET A 264 -12.97 -4.74 -5.10
C MET A 264 -13.70 -6.06 -5.11
#